data_eb2fd2982a4a4dd2fedca74b2d8f4ebb
#
_entry.id   eb2fd2982a4a4dd2fedca74b2d8f4ebb
#
_cell.length_a   1.000
_cell.length_b   1.000
_cell.length_c   1.000
_cell.angle_alpha   90.00
_cell.angle_beta   90.00
_cell.angle_gamma   90.00
#
_symmetry.space_group_name_H-M   'P 1'
#
loop_
_entity.id
_entity.type
_entity.pdbx_description
1 polymer ?
#
loop_
_entity_poly.entity_id
_entity_poly.type
_entity_poly.pdbx_seq_one_letter_code
_entity_poly.pdbx_strand_id
1 'polypeptide(L)'
;MLLIRHGQTEFNRVFSVSRRDPGIRDPRLTDQGRSQVRQAALALRRFNLSRIISSPYVRALETAGIIAEHLGLPIAVEPLVAERFCFTCDIGSPLAELRARWPQLAFDHLPDPWWPRAEETEEVIRSRAEAFRCRILNEAWSEIALVTHWGVIRAMTGLNVPNGTVLRIDPTKTSCEPELVFVPQVDPPATYR
;
A
#
# COMPACT_ATOMS: atom_id res chain seq x y z
N MET A 1 -10.62 0.46 10.57
CA MET A 1 -9.92 0.08 9.32
C MET A 1 -8.47 -0.20 9.62
N LEU A 2 -7.87 -1.18 8.95
CA LEU A 2 -6.45 -1.45 9.05
C LEU A 2 -5.72 -0.85 7.84
N LEU A 3 -4.66 -0.07 8.08
CA LEU A 3 -3.77 0.46 7.05
C LEU A 3 -2.53 -0.42 6.99
N ILE A 4 -2.15 -0.88 5.80
CA ILE A 4 -0.97 -1.71 5.57
C ILE A 4 -0.07 -0.98 4.57
N ARG A 5 1.16 -0.64 4.99
CA ARG A 5 2.16 -0.22 4.02
C ARG A 5 2.64 -1.42 3.22
N HIS A 6 2.73 -1.29 1.90
CA HIS A 6 3.28 -2.37 1.05
C HIS A 6 4.65 -2.85 1.55
N GLY A 7 5.01 -4.10 1.27
CA GLY A 7 6.32 -4.68 1.59
C GLY A 7 7.47 -3.97 0.89
N GLN A 8 8.72 -4.21 1.33
CA GLN A 8 9.92 -3.64 0.71
C GLN A 8 9.98 -3.97 -0.78
N THR A 9 10.37 -2.95 -1.59
CA THR A 9 10.59 -3.08 -3.03
C THR A 9 12.06 -2.92 -3.39
N GLU A 10 12.43 -3.24 -4.64
CA GLU A 10 13.77 -2.96 -5.16
C GLU A 10 14.13 -1.47 -5.07
N PHE A 11 13.16 -0.58 -5.33
CA PHE A 11 13.35 0.85 -5.12
C PHE A 11 13.69 1.17 -3.67
N ASN A 12 12.92 0.66 -2.70
CA ASN A 12 13.15 0.93 -1.28
C ASN A 12 14.54 0.45 -0.84
N ARG A 13 14.96 -0.74 -1.31
CA ARG A 13 16.28 -1.31 -0.99
C ARG A 13 17.42 -0.40 -1.43
N VAL A 14 17.37 0.13 -2.64
CA VAL A 14 18.42 1.02 -3.16
C VAL A 14 18.32 2.42 -2.55
N PHE A 15 17.12 2.99 -2.50
CA PHE A 15 16.90 4.35 -2.01
C PHE A 15 17.22 4.52 -0.53
N SER A 16 16.98 3.50 0.30
CA SER A 16 17.30 3.55 1.75
C SER A 16 18.78 3.81 2.03
N VAL A 17 19.67 3.33 1.14
CA VAL A 17 21.12 3.47 1.25
C VAL A 17 21.63 4.70 0.50
N SER A 18 21.24 4.84 -0.77
CA SER A 18 21.80 5.84 -1.68
C SER A 18 21.17 7.23 -1.55
N ARG A 19 19.91 7.29 -1.10
CA ARG A 19 19.05 8.50 -1.16
C ARG A 19 18.92 9.09 -2.57
N ARG A 20 19.19 8.29 -3.60
CA ARG A 20 19.05 8.66 -5.01
C ARG A 20 18.02 7.78 -5.66
N ASP A 21 17.21 8.36 -6.55
CA ASP A 21 16.25 7.61 -7.35
C ASP A 21 16.99 6.62 -8.27
N PRO A 22 16.76 5.30 -8.14
CA PRO A 22 17.41 4.29 -8.98
C PRO A 22 16.80 4.14 -10.37
N GLY A 23 15.78 4.92 -10.74
CA GLY A 23 15.13 4.83 -12.04
C GLY A 23 14.23 3.61 -12.24
N ILE A 24 13.81 2.93 -11.17
CA ILE A 24 13.00 1.71 -11.24
C ILE A 24 11.51 2.08 -11.24
N ARG A 25 10.84 1.84 -12.37
CA ARG A 25 9.39 2.10 -12.51
C ARG A 25 8.57 0.98 -11.89
N ASP A 26 7.49 1.35 -11.20
CA ASP A 26 6.49 0.45 -10.58
C ASP A 26 7.11 -0.86 -10.02
N PRO A 27 8.04 -0.75 -9.06
CA PRO A 27 8.88 -1.86 -8.61
C PRO A 27 8.07 -2.97 -7.94
N ARG A 28 8.55 -4.21 -8.11
CA ARG A 28 8.05 -5.39 -7.39
C ARG A 28 8.56 -5.45 -5.97
N LEU A 29 7.93 -6.32 -5.17
CA LEU A 29 8.44 -6.68 -3.85
C LEU A 29 9.75 -7.45 -3.96
N THR A 30 10.67 -7.17 -3.04
CA THR A 30 11.84 -8.05 -2.79
C THR A 30 11.38 -9.31 -2.04
N ASP A 31 12.26 -10.32 -1.92
CA ASP A 31 11.98 -11.48 -1.08
C ASP A 31 11.79 -11.10 0.39
N GLN A 32 12.56 -10.12 0.88
CA GLN A 32 12.36 -9.52 2.19
C GLN A 32 10.97 -8.85 2.29
N GLY A 33 10.55 -8.09 1.26
CA GLY A 33 9.23 -7.50 1.22
C GLY A 33 8.12 -8.54 1.28
N ARG A 34 8.26 -9.66 0.55
CA ARG A 34 7.31 -10.78 0.61
C ARG A 34 7.28 -11.42 2.00
N SER A 35 8.44 -11.58 2.66
CA SER A 35 8.52 -12.08 4.04
C SER A 35 7.80 -11.14 5.02
N GLN A 36 8.06 -9.82 4.93
CA GLN A 36 7.38 -8.80 5.73
C GLN A 36 5.86 -8.89 5.60
N VAL A 37 5.36 -9.06 4.37
CA VAL A 37 3.91 -9.14 4.10
C VAL A 37 3.31 -10.44 4.65
N ARG A 38 4.00 -11.58 4.57
CA ARG A 38 3.53 -12.84 5.19
C ARG A 38 3.41 -12.70 6.71
N GLN A 39 4.38 -12.06 7.37
CA GLN A 39 4.31 -11.76 8.81
C GLN A 39 3.11 -10.86 9.12
N ALA A 40 2.88 -9.81 8.33
CA ALA A 40 1.72 -8.94 8.47
C ALA A 40 0.41 -9.72 8.30
N ALA A 41 0.31 -10.60 7.30
CA ALA A 41 -0.88 -11.43 7.07
C ALA A 41 -1.21 -12.32 8.27
N LEU A 42 -0.20 -12.88 8.96
CA LEU A 42 -0.42 -13.63 10.20
C LEU A 42 -0.99 -12.77 11.32
N ALA A 43 -0.49 -11.52 11.47
CA ALA A 43 -1.01 -10.59 12.46
C ALA A 43 -2.45 -10.15 12.16
N LEU A 44 -2.86 -10.15 10.88
CA LEU A 44 -4.21 -9.78 10.45
C LEU A 44 -5.27 -10.84 10.79
N ARG A 45 -4.91 -12.11 11.01
CA ARG A 45 -5.86 -13.22 11.29
C ARG A 45 -6.77 -12.99 12.51
N ARG A 46 -6.34 -12.15 13.45
CA ARG A 46 -7.11 -11.84 14.66
C ARG A 46 -8.24 -10.83 14.45
N PHE A 47 -8.33 -10.25 13.24
CA PHE A 47 -9.33 -9.25 12.90
C PHE A 47 -10.41 -9.86 12.00
N ASN A 48 -11.67 -9.44 12.23
CA ASN A 48 -12.78 -9.82 11.36
C ASN A 48 -12.74 -8.94 10.10
N LEU A 49 -12.00 -9.37 9.08
CA LEU A 49 -11.87 -8.66 7.81
C LEU A 49 -12.76 -9.31 6.76
N SER A 50 -13.44 -8.49 5.95
CA SER A 50 -14.32 -8.96 4.86
C SER A 50 -13.71 -8.74 3.48
N ARG A 51 -12.80 -7.77 3.33
CA ARG A 51 -12.12 -7.48 2.05
C ARG A 51 -10.83 -6.70 2.22
N ILE A 52 -10.07 -6.69 1.14
CA ILE A 52 -8.87 -5.87 0.98
C ILE A 52 -9.16 -4.79 -0.07
N ILE A 53 -8.79 -3.54 0.22
CA ILE A 53 -8.70 -2.46 -0.76
C ILE A 53 -7.22 -2.25 -1.03
N SER A 54 -6.82 -2.15 -2.31
CA SER A 54 -5.43 -1.98 -2.71
C SER A 54 -5.25 -0.84 -3.69
N SER A 55 -4.18 -0.09 -3.51
CA SER A 55 -3.64 0.77 -4.56
C SER A 55 -3.32 -0.01 -5.83
N PRO A 56 -3.45 0.57 -7.03
CA PRO A 56 -3.16 -0.11 -8.30
C PRO A 56 -1.66 -0.33 -8.59
N TYR A 57 -0.73 0.22 -7.81
CA TYR A 57 0.71 -0.05 -7.98
C TYR A 57 1.05 -1.52 -7.76
N VAL A 58 1.95 -2.06 -8.58
CA VAL A 58 2.41 -3.46 -8.54
C VAL A 58 2.81 -3.90 -7.13
N ARG A 59 3.57 -3.08 -6.41
CA ARG A 59 4.00 -3.35 -5.03
C ARG A 59 2.84 -3.51 -4.05
N ALA A 60 1.77 -2.75 -4.24
CA ALA A 60 0.57 -2.85 -3.41
C ALA A 60 -0.29 -4.06 -3.80
N LEU A 61 -0.46 -4.33 -5.09
CA LEU A 61 -1.19 -5.50 -5.60
C LEU A 61 -0.50 -6.81 -5.20
N GLU A 62 0.83 -6.90 -5.27
CA GLU A 62 1.57 -8.06 -4.77
C GLU A 62 1.41 -8.22 -3.25
N THR A 63 1.43 -7.13 -2.48
CA THR A 63 1.15 -7.13 -1.04
C THR A 63 -0.26 -7.63 -0.75
N ALA A 64 -1.26 -7.06 -1.43
CA ALA A 64 -2.66 -7.45 -1.28
C ALA A 64 -2.89 -8.91 -1.67
N GLY A 65 -2.25 -9.38 -2.74
CA GLY A 65 -2.33 -10.77 -3.19
C GLY A 65 -1.84 -11.77 -2.13
N ILE A 66 -0.70 -11.51 -1.51
CA ILE A 66 -0.17 -12.35 -0.43
C ILE A 66 -1.13 -12.37 0.77
N ILE A 67 -1.69 -11.22 1.17
CA ILE A 67 -2.65 -11.14 2.27
C ILE A 67 -3.95 -11.87 1.91
N ALA A 68 -4.45 -11.67 0.68
CA ALA A 68 -5.66 -12.30 0.18
C ALA A 68 -5.56 -13.83 0.18
N GLU A 69 -4.41 -14.37 -0.27
CA GLU A 69 -4.14 -15.80 -0.25
C GLU A 69 -4.18 -16.39 1.18
N HIS A 70 -3.62 -15.66 2.16
CA HIS A 70 -3.60 -16.11 3.56
C HIS A 70 -4.93 -16.02 4.29
N LEU A 71 -5.80 -15.08 3.89
CA LEU A 71 -7.04 -14.79 4.60
C LEU A 71 -8.30 -15.21 3.84
N GLY A 72 -8.18 -15.60 2.57
CA GLY A 72 -9.32 -15.95 1.72
C GLY A 72 -10.21 -14.74 1.37
N LEU A 73 -9.63 -13.52 1.24
CA LEU A 73 -10.39 -12.29 1.07
C LEU A 73 -10.34 -11.75 -0.37
N PRO A 74 -11.43 -11.14 -0.87
CA PRO A 74 -11.44 -10.45 -2.15
C PRO A 74 -10.64 -9.15 -2.10
N ILE A 75 -10.09 -8.75 -3.27
CA ILE A 75 -9.35 -7.49 -3.45
C ILE A 75 -10.17 -6.56 -4.34
N ALA A 76 -10.34 -5.31 -3.91
CA ALA A 76 -10.82 -4.19 -4.71
C ALA A 76 -9.69 -3.19 -4.97
N VAL A 77 -9.59 -2.69 -6.21
CA VAL A 77 -8.56 -1.72 -6.60
C VAL A 77 -9.07 -0.29 -6.44
N GLU A 78 -8.26 0.61 -5.86
CA GLU A 78 -8.65 1.96 -5.50
C GLU A 78 -7.55 2.98 -5.82
N PRO A 79 -7.74 3.86 -6.80
CA PRO A 79 -6.72 4.83 -7.19
C PRO A 79 -6.53 5.97 -6.20
N LEU A 80 -7.53 6.34 -5.39
CA LEU A 80 -7.39 7.42 -4.40
C LEU A 80 -6.30 7.15 -3.36
N VAL A 81 -5.97 5.87 -3.12
CA VAL A 81 -4.94 5.46 -2.16
C VAL A 81 -3.60 5.12 -2.82
N ALA A 82 -3.40 5.57 -4.07
CA ALA A 82 -2.12 5.51 -4.77
C ALA A 82 -1.06 6.39 -4.08
N GLU A 83 0.24 6.06 -4.24
CA GLU A 83 1.34 6.85 -3.68
C GLU A 83 1.36 8.28 -4.25
N ARG A 84 1.94 9.19 -3.50
CA ARG A 84 2.28 10.52 -3.99
C ARG A 84 3.28 10.40 -5.14
N PHE A 85 2.93 10.93 -6.29
CA PHE A 85 3.83 10.93 -7.43
C PHE A 85 5.02 11.87 -7.16
N CYS A 86 6.21 11.31 -6.98
CA CYS A 86 7.42 12.04 -6.61
C CYS A 86 8.69 11.46 -7.22
N PHE A 87 8.71 10.18 -7.51
CA PHE A 87 9.87 9.42 -7.97
C PHE A 87 9.52 8.56 -9.19
N THR A 88 10.55 8.03 -9.86
CA THR A 88 10.36 7.11 -10.99
C THR A 88 9.53 5.88 -10.61
N CYS A 89 9.60 5.41 -9.36
CA CYS A 89 8.79 4.29 -8.87
C CYS A 89 7.28 4.58 -8.83
N ASP A 90 6.88 5.83 -8.99
CA ASP A 90 5.48 6.26 -9.00
C ASP A 90 4.93 6.41 -10.43
N ILE A 91 5.71 6.07 -11.44
CA ILE A 91 5.22 5.84 -12.80
C ILE A 91 4.65 4.42 -12.82
N GLY A 92 3.33 4.30 -12.90
CA GLY A 92 2.63 3.01 -12.82
C GLY A 92 2.80 2.14 -14.07
N SER A 93 2.38 0.88 -13.94
CA SER A 93 2.28 -0.05 -15.07
C SER A 93 1.02 0.24 -15.90
N PRO A 94 1.07 0.11 -17.24
CA PRO A 94 -0.10 0.26 -18.11
C PRO A 94 -1.24 -0.70 -17.70
N LEU A 95 -2.49 -0.29 -17.92
CA LEU A 95 -3.66 -1.11 -17.58
C LEU A 95 -3.64 -2.48 -18.24
N ALA A 96 -3.13 -2.57 -19.48
CA ALA A 96 -3.00 -3.84 -20.20
C ALA A 96 -2.09 -4.84 -19.45
N GLU A 97 -0.98 -4.36 -18.88
CA GLU A 97 -0.06 -5.19 -18.08
C GLU A 97 -0.69 -5.59 -16.76
N LEU A 98 -1.41 -4.69 -16.08
CA LEU A 98 -2.10 -4.99 -14.83
C LEU A 98 -3.19 -6.05 -15.05
N ARG A 99 -4.01 -5.91 -16.10
CA ARG A 99 -5.05 -6.89 -16.46
C ARG A 99 -4.45 -8.26 -16.80
N ALA A 100 -3.32 -8.29 -17.50
CA ALA A 100 -2.65 -9.55 -17.84
C ALA A 100 -2.09 -10.26 -16.58
N ARG A 101 -1.59 -9.51 -15.59
CA ARG A 101 -1.01 -10.06 -14.35
C ARG A 101 -2.06 -10.42 -13.30
N TRP A 102 -3.17 -9.69 -13.24
CA TRP A 102 -4.28 -9.89 -12.30
C TRP A 102 -5.63 -9.92 -13.01
N PRO A 103 -5.88 -10.94 -13.86
CA PRO A 103 -7.11 -11.04 -14.66
C PRO A 103 -8.39 -11.15 -13.81
N GLN A 104 -8.25 -11.51 -12.53
CA GLN A 104 -9.35 -11.58 -11.56
C GLN A 104 -9.72 -10.24 -10.93
N LEU A 105 -8.93 -9.17 -11.14
CA LEU A 105 -9.19 -7.84 -10.58
C LEU A 105 -9.82 -6.92 -11.62
N ALA A 106 -10.75 -6.06 -11.18
CA ALA A 106 -11.36 -5.04 -12.03
C ALA A 106 -10.49 -3.78 -12.08
N PHE A 107 -10.13 -3.34 -13.29
CA PHE A 107 -9.38 -2.12 -13.55
C PHE A 107 -10.14 -1.13 -14.47
N ASP A 108 -11.38 -1.45 -14.89
CA ASP A 108 -12.12 -0.67 -15.89
C ASP A 108 -12.56 0.71 -15.40
N HIS A 109 -12.61 0.89 -14.09
CA HIS A 109 -12.91 2.17 -13.45
C HIS A 109 -11.70 3.11 -13.36
N LEU A 110 -10.49 2.64 -13.72
CA LEU A 110 -9.28 3.46 -13.69
C LEU A 110 -9.12 4.26 -14.99
N PRO A 111 -8.72 5.55 -14.91
CA PRO A 111 -8.32 6.29 -16.11
C PRO A 111 -7.04 5.69 -16.74
N ASP A 112 -6.75 6.04 -17.99
CA ASP A 112 -5.51 5.63 -18.66
C ASP A 112 -4.74 6.89 -19.13
N PRO A 113 -3.57 7.20 -18.60
CA PRO A 113 -2.90 6.54 -17.47
C PRO A 113 -3.61 6.81 -16.12
N TRP A 114 -3.57 5.86 -15.21
CA TRP A 114 -4.20 5.97 -13.88
C TRP A 114 -3.32 6.68 -12.84
N TRP A 115 -2.03 6.80 -13.09
CA TRP A 115 -1.09 7.55 -12.24
C TRP A 115 -0.99 9.01 -12.67
N PRO A 116 -0.61 9.95 -11.76
CA PRO A 116 -0.42 11.36 -12.10
C PRO A 116 0.69 11.56 -13.13
N ARG A 117 0.59 12.64 -13.93
CA ARG A 117 1.59 13.01 -14.96
C ARG A 117 2.64 14.01 -14.47
N ALA A 118 2.45 14.57 -13.27
CA ALA A 118 3.33 15.55 -12.66
C ALA A 118 3.45 15.28 -11.17
N GLU A 119 4.54 15.76 -10.57
CA GLU A 119 4.77 15.67 -9.14
C GLU A 119 3.60 16.24 -8.35
N GLU A 120 3.14 15.48 -7.34
CA GLU A 120 2.06 15.89 -6.45
C GLU A 120 2.62 16.59 -5.19
N THR A 121 1.95 17.66 -4.79
CA THR A 121 2.23 18.31 -3.50
C THR A 121 1.68 17.50 -2.32
N GLU A 122 2.13 17.82 -1.11
CA GLU A 122 1.59 17.24 0.14
C GLU A 122 0.07 17.53 0.29
N GLU A 123 -0.39 18.65 -0.26
CA GLU A 123 -1.80 19.03 -0.22
C GLU A 123 -2.66 18.14 -1.14
N VAL A 124 -2.18 17.81 -2.31
CA VAL A 124 -2.89 16.93 -3.26
C VAL A 124 -3.06 15.53 -2.67
N ILE A 125 -2.01 14.92 -2.11
CA ILE A 125 -2.15 13.60 -1.50
C ILE A 125 -3.05 13.63 -0.27
N ARG A 126 -3.00 14.71 0.54
CA ARG A 126 -3.90 14.88 1.68
C ARG A 126 -5.36 14.97 1.23
N SER A 127 -5.64 15.73 0.17
CA SER A 127 -6.98 15.83 -0.42
C SER A 127 -7.50 14.48 -0.93
N ARG A 128 -6.65 13.67 -1.61
CA ARG A 128 -7.02 12.33 -2.07
C ARG A 128 -7.29 11.36 -0.90
N ALA A 129 -6.45 11.40 0.11
CA ALA A 129 -6.63 10.59 1.32
C ALA A 129 -7.93 10.94 2.05
N GLU A 130 -8.27 12.23 2.12
CA GLU A 130 -9.52 12.68 2.71
C GLU A 130 -10.74 12.30 1.87
N ALA A 131 -10.67 12.41 0.55
CA ALA A 131 -11.74 11.94 -0.35
C ALA A 131 -12.01 10.45 -0.17
N PHE A 132 -10.96 9.63 -0.06
CA PHE A 132 -11.08 8.20 0.25
C PHE A 132 -11.71 8.00 1.64
N ARG A 133 -11.24 8.72 2.66
CA ARG A 133 -11.77 8.66 4.03
C ARG A 133 -13.27 8.92 4.05
N CYS A 134 -13.73 10.03 3.44
CA CYS A 134 -15.15 10.37 3.37
C CYS A 134 -15.99 9.29 2.68
N ARG A 135 -15.46 8.68 1.60
CA ARG A 135 -16.17 7.62 0.89
C ARG A 135 -16.33 6.38 1.74
N ILE A 136 -15.28 5.97 2.45
CA ILE A 136 -15.26 4.71 3.21
C ILE A 136 -16.17 4.78 4.46
N LEU A 137 -16.52 5.97 4.97
CA LEU A 137 -17.40 6.13 6.13
C LEU A 137 -18.80 5.55 5.93
N ASN A 138 -19.25 5.41 4.68
CA ASN A 138 -20.56 4.83 4.35
C ASN A 138 -20.51 3.29 4.22
N GLU A 139 -19.38 2.67 4.54
CA GLU A 139 -19.16 1.25 4.40
C GLU A 139 -18.80 0.58 5.74
N ALA A 140 -18.71 -0.74 5.78
CA ALA A 140 -18.25 -1.48 6.96
C ALA A 140 -16.71 -1.34 7.12
N TRP A 141 -16.22 -0.12 7.32
CA TRP A 141 -14.80 0.23 7.32
C TRP A 141 -13.97 -0.54 8.37
N SER A 142 -14.59 -0.97 9.48
CA SER A 142 -13.89 -1.76 10.53
C SER A 142 -13.42 -3.12 10.03
N GLU A 143 -14.02 -3.64 8.96
CA GLU A 143 -13.72 -4.93 8.33
C GLU A 143 -12.80 -4.82 7.11
N ILE A 144 -12.20 -3.64 6.87
CA ILE A 144 -11.38 -3.38 5.70
C ILE A 144 -9.90 -3.36 6.06
N ALA A 145 -9.11 -4.10 5.26
CA ALA A 145 -7.67 -3.98 5.16
C ALA A 145 -7.29 -3.12 3.94
N LEU A 146 -6.69 -1.95 4.16
CA LEU A 146 -6.24 -1.05 3.10
C LEU A 146 -4.75 -1.19 2.86
N VAL A 147 -4.35 -1.71 1.71
CA VAL A 147 -2.96 -1.79 1.27
C VAL A 147 -2.61 -0.53 0.49
N THR A 148 -1.67 0.24 1.01
CA THR A 148 -1.32 1.56 0.49
C THR A 148 0.18 1.86 0.72
N HIS A 149 0.55 3.12 0.74
CA HIS A 149 1.91 3.63 0.65
C HIS A 149 2.26 4.55 1.81
N TRP A 150 3.55 4.90 1.87
CA TRP A 150 4.09 5.80 2.88
C TRP A 150 3.43 7.17 2.88
N GLY A 151 3.27 7.79 1.71
CA GLY A 151 2.69 9.13 1.60
C GLY A 151 1.22 9.18 2.03
N VAL A 152 0.41 8.17 1.64
CA VAL A 152 -1.00 8.08 2.05
C VAL A 152 -1.12 7.85 3.56
N ILE A 153 -0.33 6.92 4.12
CA ILE A 153 -0.33 6.65 5.56
C ILE A 153 0.05 7.92 6.33
N ARG A 154 1.10 8.61 5.89
CA ARG A 154 1.52 9.89 6.50
C ARG A 154 0.43 10.96 6.38
N ALA A 155 -0.24 11.08 5.24
CA ALA A 155 -1.33 12.04 5.05
C ALA A 155 -2.52 11.76 5.98
N MET A 156 -2.84 10.47 6.23
CA MET A 156 -3.95 10.05 7.09
C MET A 156 -3.62 10.10 8.59
N THR A 157 -2.37 9.86 8.97
CA THR A 157 -2.01 9.57 10.37
C THR A 157 -0.91 10.47 10.94
N GLY A 158 -0.17 11.19 10.09
CA GLY A 158 1.05 11.91 10.47
C GLY A 158 2.27 11.01 10.71
N LEU A 159 2.13 9.68 10.70
CA LEU A 159 3.21 8.75 11.03
C LEU A 159 4.09 8.38 9.84
N ASN A 160 5.36 8.18 10.13
CA ASN A 160 6.31 7.53 9.24
C ASN A 160 6.50 6.08 9.69
N VAL A 161 6.14 5.11 8.86
CA VAL A 161 6.21 3.69 9.22
C VAL A 161 7.07 2.89 8.24
N PRO A 162 7.75 1.82 8.68
CA PRO A 162 8.47 0.89 7.82
C PRO A 162 7.57 0.14 6.84
N ASN A 163 8.15 -0.48 5.80
CA ASN A 163 7.44 -1.37 4.89
C ASN A 163 6.82 -2.56 5.63
N GLY A 164 5.63 -2.99 5.23
CA GLY A 164 4.91 -4.09 5.86
C GLY A 164 4.25 -3.78 7.21
N THR A 165 4.35 -2.55 7.70
CA THR A 165 3.69 -2.12 8.95
C THR A 165 2.17 -2.14 8.80
N VAL A 166 1.48 -2.55 9.86
CA VAL A 166 0.03 -2.50 9.99
C VAL A 166 -0.35 -1.53 11.11
N LEU A 167 -1.21 -0.57 10.78
CA LEU A 167 -1.82 0.36 11.71
C LEU A 167 -3.32 0.14 11.76
N ARG A 168 -3.95 0.39 12.91
CA ARG A 168 -5.40 0.50 13.04
C ARG A 168 -5.78 1.96 13.19
N ILE A 169 -6.76 2.40 12.41
CA ILE A 169 -7.32 3.74 12.51
C ILE A 169 -8.85 3.71 12.61
N ASP A 170 -9.38 4.76 13.21
CA ASP A 170 -10.81 5.08 13.17
C ASP A 170 -11.03 6.23 12.18
N PRO A 171 -11.54 5.96 10.96
CA PRO A 171 -11.72 6.99 9.94
C PRO A 171 -12.83 8.01 10.27
N THR A 172 -13.62 7.79 11.33
CA THR A 172 -14.62 8.77 11.78
C THR A 172 -13.98 9.95 12.52
N LYS A 173 -12.76 9.78 13.03
CA LYS A 173 -12.04 10.81 13.79
C LYS A 173 -11.16 11.65 12.88
N THR A 174 -11.26 12.97 13.02
CA THR A 174 -10.48 13.94 12.23
C THR A 174 -8.99 13.96 12.68
N SER A 175 -8.72 13.71 13.96
CA SER A 175 -7.38 13.46 14.48
C SER A 175 -7.28 11.97 14.88
N CYS A 176 -6.82 11.13 13.96
CA CYS A 176 -6.59 9.74 14.28
C CYS A 176 -5.36 9.61 15.19
N GLU A 177 -5.55 9.03 16.38
CA GLU A 177 -4.46 8.38 17.08
C GLU A 177 -4.37 6.95 16.54
N PRO A 178 -3.43 6.66 15.61
CA PRO A 178 -3.33 5.34 15.03
C PRO A 178 -2.73 4.37 16.05
N GLU A 179 -3.36 3.20 16.19
CA GLU A 179 -2.83 2.09 16.97
C GLU A 179 -1.84 1.29 16.12
N LEU A 180 -0.63 1.12 16.62
CA LEU A 180 0.35 0.23 16.00
C LEU A 180 -0.04 -1.23 16.25
N VAL A 181 -0.44 -1.93 15.20
CA VAL A 181 -0.86 -3.33 15.25
C VAL A 181 0.32 -4.28 15.06
N PHE A 182 1.21 -3.95 14.12
CA PHE A 182 2.32 -4.82 13.75
C PHE A 182 3.42 -4.05 13.01
N VAL A 183 4.68 -4.38 13.31
CA VAL A 183 5.87 -4.00 12.53
C VAL A 183 6.64 -5.27 12.20
N PRO A 184 6.96 -5.54 10.93
CA PRO A 184 7.72 -6.74 10.58
C PRO A 184 9.13 -6.67 11.16
N GLN A 185 9.62 -7.82 11.60
CA GLN A 185 11.03 -7.96 11.93
C GLN A 185 11.84 -7.91 10.63
N VAL A 186 12.85 -7.07 10.62
CA VAL A 186 13.82 -7.02 9.52
C VAL A 186 14.89 -8.05 9.87
N ASP A 187 15.02 -9.09 9.05
CA ASP A 187 16.17 -9.98 9.19
C ASP A 187 17.46 -9.16 9.06
N PRO A 188 18.45 -9.36 9.93
CA PRO A 188 19.72 -8.70 9.77
C PRO A 188 20.28 -9.03 8.38
N PRO A 189 20.98 -8.07 7.72
CA PRO A 189 21.57 -8.34 6.43
C PRO A 189 22.43 -9.61 6.51
N ALA A 190 22.23 -10.55 5.57
CA ALA A 190 23.02 -11.76 5.51
C ALA A 190 24.49 -11.35 5.52
N THR A 191 25.21 -11.72 6.56
CA THR A 191 26.65 -11.53 6.62
C THR A 191 27.24 -12.48 5.59
N TYR A 192 27.55 -11.96 4.41
CA TYR A 192 28.40 -12.68 3.46
C TYR A 192 29.77 -12.85 4.15
N ARG A 193 30.07 -14.09 4.54
CA ARG A 193 31.44 -14.52 4.87
C ARG A 193 32.22 -14.79 3.59
#